data_9593dd218c1d04f141689d2311399861
#
_entry.id   9593dd218c1d04f141689d2311399861
#
_cell.length_a   1.000
_cell.length_b   1.000
_cell.length_c   1.000
_cell.angle_alpha   90.00
_cell.angle_beta   90.00
_cell.angle_gamma   90.00
#
_symmetry.space_group_name_H-M   'P 1'
#
loop_
_entity.id
_entity.type
_entity.pdbx_description
1 polymer ?
#
loop_
_entity_poly.entity_id
_entity_poly.type
_entity_poly.pdbx_seq_one_letter_code
_entity_poly.pdbx_strand_id
1 'polypeptide(L)'
;MENEELFAGEPAVDAQQQARRTRTLTKNAPLHVHTEPLLAGDDDAQDGECPRDDDQSSDIDTRPRWRRAHIWWLLPFGLLFTLGFGGLAVPRINLIMTLICRDYFSEKSLKDSRFTYLPVLFGEDNSQCRIPEVQSLVARFQLYLNLITGIISALASPRLGHLSDRYGRTKLIALGATGAVLNEAITVILAKWPEYMSVKLLFIGAVFDGLGGSFTGAQALIHSYASDCTPPDRRSVAFGLFHGALFLGIAVGPTGAAFLIKQTGDTLIVFLIGLSFHITFVLSILLIVPESLSKKRQLAAREKHRAKKASSETSSGFPWRSLNPVNLVTPLSILFPAVGRPSVLFPNRRGASPALRRNIILLAAMDTAVFGVAMGTMQVIIIYAGYMFNWGNVESSLFVSIINVVRVINLFIVLPVVAYFFRTPSPNDGSILGSDMLDIVLIRLSVVFDILGYVGYAMSKHPAMMVLSGAVASLGGMGSPTLQSSLTKHVPHERVGQLLGATGLLHALARVVAPTIFNLIYSLTVATYPQTVFVSLAAVFGVAFLMSLLIRPHVTLEAEPEADVTVEANEEGESERDGLLARQ
;
A
#
# COMPACT_ATOMS: atom_id res chain seq x y z
N MET A 1 53.05 52.47 -9.97
CA MET A 1 53.54 51.82 -11.18
C MET A 1 52.44 50.85 -11.54
N GLU A 2 51.46 51.36 -12.30
CA GLU A 2 51.33 51.20 -13.76
C GLU A 2 50.92 49.78 -14.11
N ASN A 3 49.86 49.45 -14.82
CA ASN A 3 48.91 50.09 -15.76
C ASN A 3 47.65 49.26 -15.74
N GLU A 4 46.39 49.69 -15.66
CA GLU A 4 45.56 50.34 -16.70
C GLU A 4 45.71 49.73 -18.10
N GLU A 5 44.63 49.19 -18.61
CA GLU A 5 43.82 49.54 -19.78
C GLU A 5 42.90 48.40 -20.18
N LEU A 6 41.60 48.62 -20.17
CA LEU A 6 40.70 48.92 -21.30
C LEU A 6 40.49 47.76 -22.27
N PHE A 7 39.25 47.29 -22.39
CA PHE A 7 38.51 47.38 -23.63
C PHE A 7 36.99 47.24 -23.42
N ALA A 8 36.36 48.18 -23.96
CA ALA A 8 34.94 48.46 -24.07
C ALA A 8 34.21 47.50 -25.02
N GLY A 9 32.94 47.29 -24.71
CA GLY A 9 31.80 47.52 -25.57
C GLY A 9 31.59 46.60 -26.76
N GLU A 10 30.44 45.92 -26.74
CA GLU A 10 29.54 45.88 -27.89
C GLU A 10 28.20 45.18 -27.55
N PRO A 11 27.13 45.28 -28.39
CA PRO A 11 25.92 45.94 -27.95
C PRO A 11 24.69 45.01 -27.92
N ALA A 12 23.72 45.42 -27.11
CA ALA A 12 22.40 44.84 -27.04
C ALA A 12 21.53 45.17 -28.27
N VAL A 13 21.58 44.37 -29.34
CA VAL A 13 20.72 44.54 -30.54
C VAL A 13 19.90 43.31 -30.91
N ASP A 14 20.13 42.13 -30.35
CA ASP A 14 19.45 40.89 -30.81
C ASP A 14 18.19 40.48 -30.06
N ALA A 15 17.83 41.14 -28.96
CA ALA A 15 16.63 40.75 -28.18
C ALA A 15 15.30 41.26 -28.75
N GLN A 16 15.34 42.30 -29.62
CA GLN A 16 14.11 42.87 -30.20
C GLN A 16 13.69 42.25 -31.54
N GLN A 17 14.53 41.51 -32.23
CA GLN A 17 14.15 40.83 -33.48
C GLN A 17 13.50 39.47 -33.28
N GLN A 18 13.75 38.79 -32.17
CA GLN A 18 13.07 37.52 -31.85
C GLN A 18 11.64 37.72 -31.34
N ALA A 19 11.33 38.84 -30.70
CA ALA A 19 9.98 39.14 -30.21
C ALA A 19 9.00 39.56 -31.33
N ARG A 20 9.46 39.92 -32.51
CA ARG A 20 8.61 40.27 -33.67
C ARG A 20 8.21 39.09 -34.55
N ARG A 21 8.92 37.95 -34.49
CA ARG A 21 8.59 36.77 -35.31
C ARG A 21 7.50 35.86 -34.71
N THR A 22 7.19 36.01 -33.42
CA THR A 22 6.14 35.22 -32.75
C THR A 22 4.74 35.85 -32.76
N ARG A 23 4.59 37.06 -33.29
CA ARG A 23 3.31 37.81 -33.30
C ARG A 23 2.54 37.78 -34.62
N THR A 24 3.01 37.09 -35.65
CA THR A 24 2.39 37.10 -36.99
C THR A 24 1.77 35.73 -37.42
N LEU A 25 1.64 34.75 -36.52
CA LEU A 25 1.10 33.43 -36.88
C LEU A 25 -0.24 33.06 -36.21
N THR A 26 -0.97 34.01 -35.62
CA THR A 26 -2.30 33.74 -35.05
C THR A 26 -3.35 34.75 -35.54
N LYS A 27 -3.57 34.78 -36.86
CA LYS A 27 -4.82 35.32 -37.43
C LYS A 27 -5.03 34.62 -38.76
N ASN A 28 -5.96 33.65 -38.76
CA ASN A 28 -6.83 33.14 -39.82
C ASN A 28 -7.00 31.63 -39.67
N ALA A 29 -8.07 31.24 -38.98
CA ALA A 29 -8.76 29.97 -39.19
C ALA A 29 -10.26 30.24 -39.10
N PRO A 30 -11.06 29.74 -40.04
CA PRO A 30 -12.51 30.03 -40.13
C PRO A 30 -13.29 29.18 -39.12
N LEU A 31 -14.34 29.78 -38.53
CA LEU A 31 -15.40 29.11 -37.80
C LEU A 31 -16.13 28.14 -38.73
N HIS A 32 -16.04 26.85 -38.46
CA HIS A 32 -17.03 25.88 -38.92
C HIS A 32 -17.98 25.54 -37.75
N VAL A 33 -19.18 26.04 -37.88
CA VAL A 33 -20.35 25.61 -37.11
C VAL A 33 -20.78 24.26 -37.66
N HIS A 34 -20.62 23.16 -36.92
CA HIS A 34 -21.30 21.89 -37.15
C HIS A 34 -22.40 21.73 -36.11
N THR A 35 -23.62 21.90 -36.59
CA THR A 35 -24.84 21.38 -35.96
C THR A 35 -24.88 19.88 -36.18
N GLU A 36 -24.84 19.10 -35.11
CA GLU A 36 -25.15 17.68 -35.11
C GLU A 36 -26.50 17.38 -34.46
N PRO A 37 -27.23 16.39 -34.99
CA PRO A 37 -28.57 16.06 -34.47
C PRO A 37 -28.50 15.16 -33.24
N LEU A 38 -29.33 15.51 -32.25
CA LEU A 38 -29.77 14.64 -31.17
C LEU A 38 -30.46 13.39 -31.76
N LEU A 39 -29.96 12.21 -31.44
CA LEU A 39 -30.61 10.92 -31.22
C LEU A 39 -29.68 9.75 -31.56
N ALA A 40 -29.00 9.20 -30.55
CA ALA A 40 -28.73 7.76 -30.43
C ALA A 40 -28.27 7.49 -29.00
N GLY A 41 -29.08 6.76 -28.26
CA GLY A 41 -28.68 6.20 -26.97
C GLY A 41 -27.64 5.10 -27.23
N ASP A 42 -26.47 5.24 -26.64
CA ASP A 42 -25.55 4.14 -26.47
C ASP A 42 -25.31 3.96 -24.98
N ASP A 43 -25.99 2.96 -24.43
CA ASP A 43 -25.67 2.33 -23.14
C ASP A 43 -24.34 1.58 -23.27
N ASP A 44 -23.23 2.30 -23.45
CA ASP A 44 -21.91 1.75 -23.29
C ASP A 44 -21.43 2.02 -21.87
N ALA A 45 -21.50 0.99 -21.03
CA ALA A 45 -20.77 0.91 -19.77
C ALA A 45 -19.33 1.34 -20.02
N GLN A 46 -18.95 2.53 -19.53
CA GLN A 46 -17.56 3.01 -19.54
C GLN A 46 -16.72 2.11 -18.64
N ASP A 47 -16.28 1.01 -19.22
CA ASP A 47 -15.27 0.15 -18.63
C ASP A 47 -14.02 0.99 -18.31
N GLY A 48 -13.58 0.94 -17.04
CA GLY A 48 -12.54 1.74 -16.43
C GLY A 48 -11.23 1.88 -17.21
N GLU A 49 -11.24 2.69 -18.26
CA GLU A 49 -10.05 3.09 -19.01
C GLU A 49 -9.20 4.06 -18.17
N CYS A 50 -7.88 3.99 -18.31
CA CYS A 50 -6.97 4.91 -17.64
C CYS A 50 -7.31 6.37 -17.97
N PRO A 51 -7.28 7.30 -16.98
CA PRO A 51 -7.52 8.72 -17.21
C PRO A 51 -6.60 9.25 -18.30
N ARG A 52 -7.17 9.92 -19.30
CA ARG A 52 -6.43 10.57 -20.37
C ARG A 52 -5.91 11.90 -19.85
N ASP A 53 -4.63 11.98 -19.49
CA ASP A 53 -3.94 13.26 -19.52
C ASP A 53 -3.63 13.61 -20.98
N ASP A 54 -3.78 14.86 -21.38
CA ASP A 54 -3.53 15.32 -22.77
C ASP A 54 -2.15 14.96 -23.32
N ASP A 55 -1.18 14.68 -22.45
CA ASP A 55 0.16 14.16 -22.74
C ASP A 55 0.23 12.63 -22.96
N GLN A 56 -0.82 11.84 -22.63
CA GLN A 56 -0.85 10.38 -22.86
C GLN A 56 -1.39 10.00 -24.25
N SER A 57 -2.07 10.92 -24.93
CA SER A 57 -2.83 10.63 -26.13
C SER A 57 -1.99 10.10 -27.31
N SER A 58 -0.71 10.43 -27.40
CA SER A 58 0.09 10.06 -28.57
C SER A 58 0.62 8.62 -28.58
N ASP A 59 0.91 8.00 -27.41
CA ASP A 59 1.52 6.67 -27.35
C ASP A 59 0.53 5.55 -26.97
N ILE A 60 -0.58 5.88 -26.29
CA ILE A 60 -1.54 4.89 -25.76
C ILE A 60 -2.71 4.67 -26.73
N ASP A 61 -3.10 5.66 -27.50
CA ASP A 61 -4.24 5.54 -28.46
C ASP A 61 -3.97 4.59 -29.64
N THR A 62 -2.72 4.25 -29.94
CA THR A 62 -2.38 3.28 -30.99
C THR A 62 -2.47 1.82 -30.55
N ARG A 63 -2.59 1.54 -29.22
CA ARG A 63 -2.69 0.17 -28.73
C ARG A 63 -4.12 -0.32 -28.76
N PRO A 64 -4.37 -1.57 -29.23
CA PRO A 64 -5.69 -2.17 -29.18
C PRO A 64 -6.19 -2.22 -27.73
N ARG A 65 -7.51 -2.05 -27.51
CA ARG A 65 -8.15 -1.99 -26.17
C ARG A 65 -7.69 -3.10 -25.22
N TRP A 66 -7.50 -4.31 -25.72
CA TRP A 66 -7.03 -5.46 -24.94
C TRP A 66 -5.56 -5.39 -24.50
N ARG A 67 -4.73 -4.46 -25.00
CA ARG A 67 -3.34 -4.21 -24.56
C ARG A 67 -3.23 -2.98 -23.67
N ARG A 68 -4.31 -2.31 -23.36
CA ARG A 68 -4.28 -1.18 -22.42
C ARG A 68 -4.12 -1.69 -21.01
N ALA A 69 -3.36 -0.97 -20.17
CA ALA A 69 -3.22 -1.29 -18.77
C ALA A 69 -4.56 -1.13 -18.06
N HIS A 70 -4.98 -2.20 -17.39
CA HIS A 70 -6.23 -2.25 -16.66
C HIS A 70 -6.08 -3.14 -15.42
N ILE A 71 -6.85 -2.87 -14.38
CA ILE A 71 -6.80 -3.61 -13.12
C ILE A 71 -7.09 -5.11 -13.28
N TRP A 72 -7.99 -5.47 -14.22
CA TRP A 72 -8.38 -6.86 -14.48
C TRP A 72 -7.21 -7.75 -14.94
N TRP A 73 -6.14 -7.16 -15.49
CA TRP A 73 -4.94 -7.91 -15.82
C TRP A 73 -4.19 -8.42 -14.59
N LEU A 74 -4.24 -7.65 -13.50
CA LEU A 74 -3.46 -7.97 -12.30
C LEU A 74 -4.24 -8.87 -11.32
N LEU A 75 -5.57 -8.78 -11.29
CA LEU A 75 -6.42 -9.48 -10.32
C LEU A 75 -6.29 -11.00 -10.34
N PRO A 76 -6.37 -11.72 -11.49
CA PRO A 76 -6.30 -13.18 -11.49
C PRO A 76 -4.93 -13.70 -11.03
N PHE A 77 -3.87 -13.03 -11.43
CA PHE A 77 -2.51 -13.40 -11.00
C PHE A 77 -2.26 -13.02 -9.54
N GLY A 78 -2.81 -11.88 -9.09
CA GLY A 78 -2.81 -11.48 -7.68
C GLY A 78 -3.55 -12.48 -6.80
N LEU A 79 -4.71 -12.99 -7.24
CA LEU A 79 -5.44 -14.05 -6.54
C LEU A 79 -4.61 -15.34 -6.45
N LEU A 80 -3.96 -15.73 -7.55
CA LEU A 80 -3.09 -16.91 -7.55
C LEU A 80 -1.96 -16.78 -6.53
N PHE A 81 -1.32 -15.59 -6.48
CA PHE A 81 -0.28 -15.28 -5.48
C PHE A 81 -0.82 -15.39 -4.05
N THR A 82 -1.99 -14.83 -3.77
CA THR A 82 -2.57 -14.84 -2.42
C THR A 82 -3.10 -16.22 -2.00
N LEU A 83 -3.53 -17.05 -2.95
CA LEU A 83 -3.84 -18.47 -2.69
C LEU A 83 -2.61 -19.25 -2.25
N GLY A 84 -1.47 -19.07 -2.93
CA GLY A 84 -0.17 -19.63 -2.51
C GLY A 84 0.22 -19.14 -1.13
N PHE A 85 0.17 -17.85 -0.90
CA PHE A 85 0.49 -17.23 0.40
C PHE A 85 -0.38 -17.79 1.54
N GLY A 86 -1.71 -17.87 1.35
CA GLY A 86 -2.64 -18.41 2.34
C GLY A 86 -2.44 -19.91 2.58
N GLY A 87 -2.26 -20.69 1.51
CA GLY A 87 -2.07 -22.15 1.59
C GLY A 87 -0.79 -22.56 2.31
N LEU A 88 0.26 -21.75 2.19
CA LEU A 88 1.56 -22.02 2.84
C LEU A 88 1.62 -21.61 4.32
N ALA A 89 0.67 -20.83 4.83
CA ALA A 89 0.74 -20.26 6.17
C ALA A 89 0.86 -21.34 7.27
N VAL A 90 -0.01 -22.35 7.27
CA VAL A 90 -0.01 -23.41 8.28
C VAL A 90 1.13 -24.42 8.08
N PRO A 91 1.35 -24.98 6.87
CA PRO A 91 2.46 -25.90 6.64
C PRO A 91 3.84 -25.32 7.01
N ARG A 92 4.06 -24.02 6.76
CA ARG A 92 5.31 -23.36 7.11
C ARG A 92 5.54 -23.27 8.63
N ILE A 93 4.51 -22.98 9.40
CA ILE A 93 4.60 -22.98 10.87
C ILE A 93 4.92 -24.38 11.39
N ASN A 94 4.27 -25.42 10.85
CA ASN A 94 4.52 -26.80 11.23
C ASN A 94 5.95 -27.24 10.87
N LEU A 95 6.49 -26.81 9.71
CA LEU A 95 7.88 -27.07 9.34
C LEU A 95 8.84 -26.45 10.36
N ILE A 96 8.64 -25.19 10.71
CA ILE A 96 9.48 -24.47 11.70
C ILE A 96 9.41 -25.20 13.05
N MET A 97 8.21 -25.59 13.48
CA MET A 97 8.01 -26.30 14.75
C MET A 97 8.72 -27.64 14.76
N THR A 98 8.60 -28.45 13.69
CA THR A 98 9.28 -29.74 13.54
C THR A 98 10.79 -29.61 13.62
N LEU A 99 11.37 -28.64 12.90
CA LEU A 99 12.82 -28.43 12.88
C LEU A 99 13.36 -27.96 14.23
N ILE A 100 12.70 -26.99 14.89
CA ILE A 100 13.10 -26.48 16.21
C ILE A 100 12.95 -27.59 17.26
N CYS A 101 11.89 -28.37 17.20
CA CYS A 101 11.66 -29.49 18.09
C CYS A 101 12.79 -30.54 17.99
N ARG A 102 13.15 -30.89 16.76
CA ARG A 102 14.25 -31.83 16.51
C ARG A 102 15.58 -31.27 17.06
N ASP A 103 15.90 -30.02 16.79
CA ASP A 103 17.13 -29.39 17.27
C ASP A 103 17.15 -29.35 18.81
N TYR A 104 16.01 -29.03 19.45
CA TYR A 104 15.87 -29.01 20.92
C TYR A 104 16.11 -30.40 21.54
N PHE A 105 15.48 -31.45 21.01
CA PHE A 105 15.66 -32.80 21.54
C PHE A 105 17.04 -33.37 21.25
N SER A 106 17.61 -33.08 20.09
CA SER A 106 18.99 -33.43 19.76
C SER A 106 19.97 -32.81 20.75
N GLU A 107 19.84 -31.52 21.05
CA GLU A 107 20.69 -30.84 22.02
C GLU A 107 20.51 -31.39 23.45
N LYS A 108 19.27 -31.74 23.84
CA LYS A 108 18.96 -32.31 25.14
C LYS A 108 19.54 -33.71 25.28
N SER A 109 19.49 -34.54 24.25
CA SER A 109 20.07 -35.88 24.22
C SER A 109 21.60 -35.86 24.28
N LEU A 110 22.26 -34.84 23.75
CA LEU A 110 23.71 -34.63 23.89
C LEU A 110 24.10 -34.25 25.30
N LYS A 111 23.25 -33.56 26.06
CA LYS A 111 23.49 -33.13 27.45
C LYS A 111 23.17 -34.22 28.48
N ASP A 112 22.16 -35.07 28.18
CA ASP A 112 21.74 -36.18 29.05
C ASP A 112 21.65 -37.47 28.23
N SER A 113 22.66 -38.32 28.41
CA SER A 113 22.76 -39.61 27.72
C SER A 113 21.65 -40.62 28.07
N ARG A 114 20.86 -40.36 29.11
CA ARG A 114 19.69 -41.16 29.50
C ARG A 114 18.38 -40.70 28.83
N PHE A 115 18.41 -39.52 28.19
CA PHE A 115 17.24 -38.96 27.54
C PHE A 115 17.07 -39.58 26.15
N THR A 116 15.94 -40.26 25.95
CA THR A 116 15.54 -40.82 24.66
C THR A 116 14.28 -40.12 24.15
N TYR A 117 14.17 -39.89 22.87
CA TYR A 117 13.02 -39.27 22.24
C TYR A 117 12.64 -40.03 20.94
N LEU A 118 11.37 -39.91 20.52
CA LEU A 118 10.91 -40.48 19.27
C LEU A 118 11.44 -39.64 18.09
N PRO A 119 11.71 -40.25 16.92
CA PRO A 119 12.08 -39.50 15.73
C PRO A 119 11.06 -38.41 15.42
N VAL A 120 11.55 -37.20 15.16
CA VAL A 120 10.70 -36.05 14.78
C VAL A 120 10.66 -35.97 13.26
N LEU A 121 9.53 -36.39 12.67
CA LEU A 121 9.35 -36.46 11.23
C LEU A 121 8.49 -35.29 10.74
N PHE A 122 8.92 -34.69 9.62
CA PHE A 122 8.15 -33.61 8.98
C PHE A 122 6.93 -34.18 8.27
N GLY A 123 5.75 -33.58 8.52
CA GLY A 123 4.48 -34.04 7.94
C GLY A 123 3.66 -34.94 8.85
N GLU A 124 4.25 -35.46 9.92
CA GLU A 124 3.56 -36.28 10.91
C GLU A 124 3.15 -35.48 12.17
N ASP A 125 2.21 -36.04 12.94
CA ASP A 125 1.79 -35.44 14.23
C ASP A 125 2.81 -35.78 15.32
N ASN A 126 3.69 -34.84 15.62
CA ASN A 126 4.69 -34.97 16.66
C ASN A 126 4.16 -34.44 18.00
N SER A 127 3.36 -35.21 18.71
CA SER A 127 2.76 -34.83 20.00
C SER A 127 3.81 -34.40 21.03
N GLN A 128 5.01 -35.00 21.03
CA GLN A 128 6.13 -34.65 21.90
C GLN A 128 6.64 -33.20 21.68
N CYS A 129 6.38 -32.58 20.52
CA CYS A 129 6.78 -31.21 20.22
C CYS A 129 5.83 -30.16 20.81
N ARG A 130 4.72 -30.57 21.42
CA ARG A 130 3.72 -29.66 22.02
C ARG A 130 4.07 -29.17 23.42
N ILE A 131 5.31 -29.31 23.85
CA ILE A 131 5.79 -28.85 25.15
C ILE A 131 6.02 -27.33 25.17
N PRO A 132 5.82 -26.66 26.34
CA PRO A 132 5.97 -25.20 26.45
C PRO A 132 7.33 -24.65 26.00
N GLU A 133 8.40 -25.39 26.25
CA GLU A 133 9.77 -25.00 25.89
C GLU A 133 9.93 -24.89 24.37
N VAL A 134 9.48 -25.89 23.62
CA VAL A 134 9.52 -25.89 22.15
C VAL A 134 8.63 -24.76 21.59
N GLN A 135 7.43 -24.61 22.15
CA GLN A 135 6.53 -23.53 21.72
C GLN A 135 7.13 -22.15 21.94
N SER A 136 7.81 -21.93 23.05
CA SER A 136 8.53 -20.68 23.32
C SER A 136 9.66 -20.41 22.33
N LEU A 137 10.43 -21.44 21.94
CA LEU A 137 11.50 -21.33 20.95
C LEU A 137 10.94 -21.00 19.56
N VAL A 138 9.84 -21.66 19.15
CA VAL A 138 9.14 -21.39 17.89
C VAL A 138 8.64 -19.94 17.85
N ALA A 139 8.00 -19.47 18.93
CA ALA A 139 7.51 -18.11 19.02
C ALA A 139 8.63 -17.08 18.91
N ARG A 140 9.78 -17.29 19.58
CA ARG A 140 10.97 -16.43 19.49
C ARG A 140 11.56 -16.44 18.08
N PHE A 141 11.65 -17.60 17.46
CA PHE A 141 12.16 -17.73 16.10
C PHE A 141 11.29 -16.97 15.10
N GLN A 142 9.96 -17.13 15.22
CA GLN A 142 8.99 -16.40 14.39
C GLN A 142 9.07 -14.89 14.61
N LEU A 143 9.27 -14.44 15.85
CA LEU A 143 9.51 -13.03 16.16
C LEU A 143 10.74 -12.50 15.43
N TYR A 144 11.87 -13.23 15.44
CA TYR A 144 13.09 -12.80 14.73
C TYR A 144 12.89 -12.76 13.22
N LEU A 145 12.19 -13.73 12.62
CA LEU A 145 11.84 -13.69 11.19
C LEU A 145 11.02 -12.44 10.86
N ASN A 146 9.99 -12.16 11.65
CA ASN A 146 9.13 -10.99 11.45
C ASN A 146 9.89 -9.67 11.63
N LEU A 147 10.79 -9.58 12.60
CA LEU A 147 11.64 -8.41 12.82
C LEU A 147 12.58 -8.17 11.62
N ILE A 148 13.29 -9.19 11.17
CA ILE A 148 14.21 -9.10 10.01
C ILE A 148 13.45 -8.64 8.78
N THR A 149 12.38 -9.34 8.42
CA THR A 149 11.55 -8.97 7.26
C THR A 149 10.95 -7.57 7.43
N GLY A 150 10.42 -7.25 8.61
CA GLY A 150 9.77 -5.97 8.90
C GLY A 150 10.74 -4.78 8.79
N ILE A 151 11.91 -4.87 9.40
CA ILE A 151 12.91 -3.80 9.35
C ILE A 151 13.43 -3.60 7.93
N ILE A 152 13.79 -4.68 7.24
CA ILE A 152 14.32 -4.59 5.88
C ILE A 152 13.25 -4.06 4.92
N SER A 153 12.00 -4.54 5.01
CA SER A 153 10.90 -4.06 4.17
C SER A 153 10.56 -2.58 4.43
N ALA A 154 10.65 -2.13 5.67
CA ALA A 154 10.49 -0.72 6.02
C ALA A 154 11.52 0.18 5.32
N LEU A 155 12.76 -0.29 5.19
CA LEU A 155 13.82 0.41 4.48
C LEU A 155 13.69 0.32 2.95
N ALA A 156 13.16 -0.80 2.46
CA ALA A 156 13.02 -1.07 1.03
C ALA A 156 11.78 -0.39 0.41
N SER A 157 10.63 -0.38 1.09
CA SER A 157 9.34 0.09 0.55
C SER A 157 9.38 1.50 -0.04
N PRO A 158 9.93 2.54 0.61
CA PRO A 158 9.99 3.87 0.02
C PRO A 158 10.88 3.92 -1.23
N ARG A 159 11.98 3.14 -1.24
CA ARG A 159 12.90 3.06 -2.39
C ARG A 159 12.22 2.36 -3.58
N LEU A 160 11.48 1.28 -3.33
CA LEU A 160 10.71 0.58 -4.35
C LEU A 160 9.64 1.49 -4.95
N GLY A 161 8.93 2.28 -4.14
CA GLY A 161 7.99 3.29 -4.61
C GLY A 161 8.64 4.30 -5.57
N HIS A 162 9.76 4.89 -5.16
CA HIS A 162 10.53 5.82 -6.03
C HIS A 162 11.09 5.17 -7.29
N LEU A 163 11.55 3.92 -7.20
CA LEU A 163 12.05 3.18 -8.35
C LEU A 163 10.93 2.84 -9.32
N SER A 164 9.73 2.54 -8.82
CA SER A 164 8.58 2.22 -9.67
C SER A 164 8.15 3.37 -10.55
N ASP A 165 8.24 4.62 -10.05
CA ASP A 165 7.99 5.83 -10.84
C ASP A 165 9.00 6.03 -11.99
N ARG A 166 10.21 5.47 -11.89
CA ARG A 166 11.29 5.66 -12.87
C ARG A 166 11.45 4.51 -13.85
N TYR A 167 11.22 3.28 -13.40
CA TYR A 167 11.51 2.07 -14.18
C TYR A 167 10.26 1.33 -14.64
N GLY A 168 9.09 1.77 -14.18
CA GLY A 168 7.79 1.17 -14.46
C GLY A 168 7.26 0.32 -13.30
N ARG A 169 5.94 0.21 -13.23
CA ARG A 169 5.23 -0.48 -12.14
C ARG A 169 5.44 -1.98 -12.20
N THR A 170 5.20 -2.58 -13.38
CA THR A 170 5.24 -4.04 -13.56
C THR A 170 6.61 -4.61 -13.22
N LYS A 171 7.69 -3.96 -13.64
CA LYS A 171 9.05 -4.42 -13.35
C LYS A 171 9.35 -4.45 -11.85
N LEU A 172 8.89 -3.44 -11.11
CA LEU A 172 9.13 -3.36 -9.67
C LEU A 172 8.22 -4.31 -8.88
N ILE A 173 6.97 -4.54 -9.32
CA ILE A 173 6.09 -5.58 -8.76
C ILE A 173 6.75 -6.95 -8.92
N ALA A 174 7.26 -7.26 -10.12
CA ALA A 174 7.96 -8.53 -10.37
C ALA A 174 9.24 -8.67 -9.53
N LEU A 175 10.04 -7.60 -9.41
CA LEU A 175 11.24 -7.59 -8.57
C LEU A 175 10.90 -7.84 -7.10
N GLY A 176 9.87 -7.17 -6.57
CA GLY A 176 9.39 -7.38 -5.20
C GLY A 176 8.91 -8.81 -4.97
N ALA A 177 8.09 -9.35 -5.89
CA ALA A 177 7.60 -10.71 -5.81
C ALA A 177 8.73 -11.77 -5.94
N THR A 178 9.83 -11.46 -6.63
CA THR A 178 11.00 -12.35 -6.69
C THR A 178 11.62 -12.57 -5.31
N GLY A 179 11.57 -11.58 -4.41
CA GLY A 179 11.98 -11.75 -3.01
C GLY A 179 11.16 -12.83 -2.29
N ALA A 180 9.83 -12.84 -2.49
CA ALA A 180 8.95 -13.88 -1.95
C ALA A 180 9.25 -15.26 -2.59
N VAL A 181 9.47 -15.33 -3.91
CA VAL A 181 9.85 -16.58 -4.61
C VAL A 181 11.13 -17.16 -4.02
N LEU A 182 12.16 -16.35 -3.77
CA LEU A 182 13.42 -16.80 -3.17
C LEU A 182 13.22 -17.31 -1.74
N ASN A 183 12.41 -16.61 -0.94
CA ASN A 183 12.03 -17.05 0.41
C ASN A 183 11.30 -18.41 0.38
N GLU A 184 10.35 -18.59 -0.55
CA GLU A 184 9.63 -19.86 -0.71
C GLU A 184 10.54 -20.98 -1.25
N ALA A 185 11.44 -20.68 -2.18
CA ALA A 185 12.41 -21.65 -2.68
C ALA A 185 13.30 -22.19 -1.55
N ILE A 186 13.76 -21.30 -0.65
CA ILE A 186 14.51 -21.70 0.56
C ILE A 186 13.64 -22.58 1.46
N THR A 187 12.34 -22.26 1.62
CA THR A 187 11.41 -23.07 2.41
C THR A 187 11.19 -24.45 1.79
N VAL A 188 11.07 -24.55 0.45
CA VAL A 188 10.98 -25.83 -0.29
C VAL A 188 12.25 -26.68 -0.08
N ILE A 189 13.44 -26.08 -0.20
CA ILE A 189 14.71 -26.78 0.03
C ILE A 189 14.75 -27.33 1.46
N LEU A 190 14.35 -26.55 2.43
CA LEU A 190 14.33 -26.94 3.83
C LEU A 190 13.31 -28.07 4.11
N ALA A 191 12.13 -28.00 3.49
CA ALA A 191 11.09 -29.02 3.59
C ALA A 191 11.49 -30.34 2.93
N LYS A 192 12.27 -30.29 1.81
CA LYS A 192 12.74 -31.46 1.09
C LYS A 192 13.89 -32.18 1.81
N TRP A 193 14.78 -31.43 2.46
CA TRP A 193 15.94 -31.98 3.17
C TRP A 193 15.97 -31.51 4.64
N PRO A 194 14.95 -31.84 5.42
CA PRO A 194 14.83 -31.34 6.78
C PRO A 194 15.95 -31.84 7.71
N GLU A 195 16.55 -33.01 7.41
CA GLU A 195 17.60 -33.62 8.22
C GLU A 195 18.97 -32.95 8.06
N TYR A 196 19.25 -32.41 6.88
CA TYR A 196 20.57 -31.83 6.55
C TYR A 196 20.64 -30.33 6.72
N MET A 197 19.49 -29.63 6.76
CA MET A 197 19.44 -28.19 6.73
C MET A 197 18.98 -27.62 8.07
N SER A 198 19.65 -26.53 8.50
CA SER A 198 19.26 -25.83 9.72
C SER A 198 18.07 -24.88 9.46
N VAL A 199 17.14 -24.80 10.40
CA VAL A 199 16.02 -23.85 10.41
C VAL A 199 16.48 -22.40 10.24
N LYS A 200 17.72 -22.06 10.64
CA LYS A 200 18.33 -20.73 10.51
C LYS A 200 18.43 -20.25 9.05
N LEU A 201 18.38 -21.16 8.06
CA LEU A 201 18.36 -20.80 6.63
C LEU A 201 17.18 -19.91 6.26
N LEU A 202 16.06 -20.01 7.00
CA LEU A 202 14.89 -19.14 6.82
C LEU A 202 15.17 -17.66 7.08
N PHE A 203 16.21 -17.30 7.86
CA PHE A 203 16.62 -15.90 8.02
C PHE A 203 17.11 -15.30 6.70
N ILE A 204 17.80 -16.09 5.86
CA ILE A 204 18.22 -15.64 4.53
C ILE A 204 16.99 -15.39 3.65
N GLY A 205 16.00 -16.29 3.70
CA GLY A 205 14.71 -16.08 3.03
C GLY A 205 14.00 -14.80 3.48
N ALA A 206 13.99 -14.55 4.79
CA ALA A 206 13.41 -13.35 5.37
C ALA A 206 14.11 -12.06 4.90
N VAL A 207 15.42 -12.09 4.68
CA VAL A 207 16.18 -10.97 4.09
C VAL A 207 15.75 -10.71 2.65
N PHE A 208 15.63 -11.75 1.81
CA PHE A 208 15.18 -11.58 0.42
C PHE A 208 13.75 -11.08 0.34
N ASP A 209 12.84 -11.61 1.15
CA ASP A 209 11.45 -11.12 1.22
C ASP A 209 11.40 -9.64 1.65
N GLY A 210 12.19 -9.28 2.69
CA GLY A 210 12.30 -7.90 3.15
C GLY A 210 12.85 -6.94 2.07
N LEU A 211 13.90 -7.34 1.32
CA LEU A 211 14.46 -6.55 0.23
C LEU A 211 13.45 -6.35 -0.92
N GLY A 212 12.58 -7.33 -1.18
CA GLY A 212 11.45 -7.22 -2.09
C GLY A 212 10.34 -6.29 -1.59
N GLY A 213 10.43 -5.77 -0.36
CA GLY A 213 9.41 -4.95 0.29
C GLY A 213 8.35 -5.77 1.03
N SER A 214 8.43 -7.11 0.97
CA SER A 214 7.48 -8.03 1.57
C SER A 214 6.02 -7.66 1.23
N PHE A 215 5.06 -8.05 2.03
CA PHE A 215 3.64 -7.77 1.85
C PHE A 215 3.34 -6.26 1.71
N THR A 216 3.95 -5.41 2.55
CA THR A 216 3.64 -3.97 2.57
C THR A 216 4.17 -3.23 1.34
N GLY A 217 5.37 -3.57 0.87
CA GLY A 217 5.92 -3.03 -0.36
C GLY A 217 5.19 -3.50 -1.61
N ALA A 218 4.82 -4.79 -1.66
CA ALA A 218 4.01 -5.35 -2.74
C ALA A 218 2.64 -4.66 -2.83
N GLN A 219 1.97 -4.46 -1.70
CA GLN A 219 0.70 -3.74 -1.63
C GLN A 219 0.83 -2.30 -2.15
N ALA A 220 1.87 -1.57 -1.74
CA ALA A 220 2.12 -0.21 -2.20
C ALA A 220 2.33 -0.13 -3.72
N LEU A 221 3.08 -1.07 -4.30
CA LEU A 221 3.32 -1.15 -5.75
C LEU A 221 2.06 -1.51 -6.54
N ILE A 222 1.27 -2.47 -6.04
CA ILE A 222 -0.01 -2.89 -6.64
C ILE A 222 -1.01 -1.72 -6.61
N HIS A 223 -1.12 -1.01 -5.49
CA HIS A 223 -1.99 0.17 -5.40
C HIS A 223 -1.49 1.32 -6.28
N SER A 224 -0.16 1.48 -6.47
CA SER A 224 0.38 2.43 -7.43
C SER A 224 -0.05 2.09 -8.86
N TYR A 225 0.08 0.82 -9.28
CA TYR A 225 -0.40 0.35 -10.58
C TYR A 225 -1.91 0.59 -10.74
N ALA A 226 -2.70 0.21 -9.72
CA ALA A 226 -4.15 0.41 -9.75
C ALA A 226 -4.54 1.89 -9.84
N SER A 227 -3.82 2.79 -9.15
CA SER A 227 -4.09 4.23 -9.20
C SER A 227 -3.75 4.86 -10.55
N ASP A 228 -2.75 4.31 -11.27
CA ASP A 228 -2.42 4.75 -12.62
C ASP A 228 -3.49 4.32 -13.65
N CYS A 229 -4.19 3.18 -13.39
CA CYS A 229 -5.19 2.59 -14.28
C CYS A 229 -6.62 2.96 -13.93
N THR A 230 -6.86 3.68 -12.82
CA THR A 230 -8.21 3.92 -12.32
C THR A 230 -8.41 5.39 -12.00
N PRO A 231 -9.49 6.01 -12.48
CA PRO A 231 -9.80 7.39 -12.15
C PRO A 231 -10.01 7.55 -10.64
N PRO A 232 -9.74 8.74 -10.07
CA PRO A 232 -9.75 8.97 -8.62
C PRO A 232 -11.05 8.57 -7.94
N ASP A 233 -12.18 8.73 -8.62
CA ASP A 233 -13.52 8.39 -8.15
C ASP A 233 -13.72 6.87 -7.96
N ARG A 234 -13.05 6.00 -8.74
CA ARG A 234 -13.17 4.54 -8.68
C ARG A 234 -12.03 3.83 -7.94
N ARG A 235 -11.02 4.56 -7.45
CA ARG A 235 -9.84 3.96 -6.79
C ARG A 235 -10.16 3.15 -5.53
N SER A 236 -11.17 3.54 -4.75
CA SER A 236 -11.58 2.79 -3.56
C SER A 236 -12.09 1.39 -3.92
N VAL A 237 -12.86 1.27 -5.00
CA VAL A 237 -13.32 -0.03 -5.54
C VAL A 237 -12.13 -0.83 -6.05
N ALA A 238 -11.24 -0.21 -6.83
CA ALA A 238 -10.06 -0.87 -7.37
C ALA A 238 -9.16 -1.45 -6.25
N PHE A 239 -8.86 -0.67 -5.23
CA PHE A 239 -8.09 -1.13 -4.07
C PHE A 239 -8.86 -2.19 -3.26
N GLY A 240 -10.20 -2.04 -3.16
CA GLY A 240 -11.07 -3.03 -2.55
C GLY A 240 -11.01 -4.41 -3.22
N LEU A 241 -10.96 -4.46 -4.54
CA LEU A 241 -10.82 -5.71 -5.30
C LEU A 241 -9.50 -6.43 -4.97
N PHE A 242 -8.39 -5.71 -4.81
CA PHE A 242 -7.11 -6.33 -4.38
C PHE A 242 -7.15 -6.85 -2.95
N HIS A 243 -7.72 -6.09 -2.03
CA HIS A 243 -7.93 -6.58 -0.66
C HIS A 243 -8.88 -7.78 -0.64
N GLY A 244 -9.94 -7.77 -1.46
CA GLY A 244 -10.84 -8.89 -1.63
C GLY A 244 -10.13 -10.16 -2.12
N ALA A 245 -9.26 -10.03 -3.12
CA ALA A 245 -8.43 -11.14 -3.61
C ALA A 245 -7.49 -11.67 -2.51
N LEU A 246 -6.89 -10.78 -1.70
CA LEU A 246 -6.07 -11.18 -0.56
C LEU A 246 -6.87 -12.00 0.47
N PHE A 247 -8.02 -11.50 0.89
CA PHE A 247 -8.85 -12.20 1.87
C PHE A 247 -9.43 -13.50 1.32
N LEU A 248 -9.73 -13.58 0.02
CA LEU A 248 -10.13 -14.81 -0.64
C LEU A 248 -9.01 -15.86 -0.60
N GLY A 249 -7.76 -15.44 -0.88
CA GLY A 249 -6.59 -16.30 -0.75
C GLY A 249 -6.40 -16.83 0.67
N ILE A 250 -6.57 -15.98 1.69
CA ILE A 250 -6.48 -16.36 3.10
C ILE A 250 -7.64 -17.28 3.52
N ALA A 251 -8.83 -17.12 2.96
CA ALA A 251 -9.99 -17.96 3.28
C ALA A 251 -9.90 -19.36 2.65
N VAL A 252 -9.51 -19.43 1.39
CA VAL A 252 -9.54 -20.67 0.58
C VAL A 252 -8.20 -21.43 0.61
N GLY A 253 -7.08 -20.71 0.68
CA GLY A 253 -5.74 -21.28 0.59
C GLY A 253 -5.48 -22.40 1.61
N PRO A 254 -5.67 -22.17 2.92
CA PRO A 254 -5.43 -23.20 3.95
C PRO A 254 -6.31 -24.44 3.78
N THR A 255 -7.58 -24.27 3.41
CA THR A 255 -8.52 -25.38 3.16
C THR A 255 -8.07 -26.19 1.93
N GLY A 256 -7.64 -25.53 0.86
CA GLY A 256 -7.07 -26.19 -0.32
C GLY A 256 -5.79 -26.94 0.01
N ALA A 257 -4.90 -26.36 0.82
CA ALA A 257 -3.68 -27.01 1.27
C ALA A 257 -3.98 -28.26 2.12
N ALA A 258 -4.91 -28.17 3.08
CA ALA A 258 -5.33 -29.29 3.91
C ALA A 258 -5.94 -30.43 3.06
N PHE A 259 -6.76 -30.09 2.06
CA PHE A 259 -7.30 -31.06 1.11
C PHE A 259 -6.20 -31.78 0.32
N LEU A 260 -5.23 -31.03 -0.20
CA LEU A 260 -4.08 -31.60 -0.94
C LEU A 260 -3.26 -32.55 -0.06
N ILE A 261 -2.92 -32.14 1.17
CA ILE A 261 -2.18 -32.99 2.11
C ILE A 261 -2.96 -34.27 2.41
N LYS A 262 -4.30 -34.17 2.62
CA LYS A 262 -5.13 -35.35 2.87
C LYS A 262 -5.17 -36.32 1.69
N GLN A 263 -5.17 -35.83 0.46
CA GLN A 263 -5.21 -36.66 -0.76
C GLN A 263 -3.85 -37.27 -1.12
N THR A 264 -2.78 -36.55 -0.88
CA THR A 264 -1.44 -36.94 -1.34
C THR A 264 -0.58 -37.58 -0.25
N GLY A 265 -0.92 -37.33 1.02
CA GLY A 265 -0.12 -37.75 2.17
C GLY A 265 1.22 -36.99 2.31
N ASP A 266 1.50 -36.02 1.42
CA ASP A 266 2.79 -35.33 1.40
C ASP A 266 2.61 -33.81 1.49
N THR A 267 3.18 -33.22 2.55
CA THR A 267 3.15 -31.78 2.80
C THR A 267 4.07 -30.99 1.81
N LEU A 268 5.10 -31.63 1.25
CA LEU A 268 6.02 -31.00 0.31
C LEU A 268 5.31 -30.52 -0.96
N ILE A 269 4.27 -31.24 -1.39
CA ILE A 269 3.47 -30.88 -2.58
C ILE A 269 2.84 -29.49 -2.44
N VAL A 270 2.37 -29.13 -1.23
CA VAL A 270 1.79 -27.81 -0.97
C VAL A 270 2.83 -26.71 -1.14
N PHE A 271 4.07 -26.92 -0.68
CA PHE A 271 5.15 -25.96 -0.88
C PHE A 271 5.52 -25.81 -2.36
N LEU A 272 5.57 -26.91 -3.12
CA LEU A 272 5.86 -26.87 -4.56
C LEU A 272 4.75 -26.14 -5.35
N ILE A 273 3.48 -26.38 -5.02
CA ILE A 273 2.35 -25.68 -5.63
C ILE A 273 2.38 -24.18 -5.28
N GLY A 274 2.60 -23.83 -4.02
CA GLY A 274 2.72 -22.43 -3.61
C GLY A 274 3.87 -21.72 -4.32
N LEU A 275 5.05 -22.34 -4.40
CA LEU A 275 6.18 -21.80 -5.17
C LEU A 275 5.84 -21.64 -6.65
N SER A 276 5.14 -22.62 -7.26
CA SER A 276 4.72 -22.55 -8.66
C SER A 276 3.75 -21.38 -8.91
N PHE A 277 2.83 -21.11 -7.97
CA PHE A 277 1.92 -19.97 -8.04
C PHE A 277 2.66 -18.63 -7.98
N HIS A 278 3.65 -18.51 -7.09
CA HIS A 278 4.46 -17.30 -6.97
C HIS A 278 5.35 -17.08 -8.22
N ILE A 279 5.96 -18.14 -8.77
CA ILE A 279 6.72 -18.06 -10.03
C ILE A 279 5.80 -17.66 -11.19
N THR A 280 4.61 -18.27 -11.28
CA THR A 280 3.62 -17.94 -12.32
C THR A 280 3.19 -16.47 -12.22
N PHE A 281 3.02 -15.96 -11.01
CA PHE A 281 2.74 -14.53 -10.79
C PHE A 281 3.85 -13.65 -11.37
N VAL A 282 5.12 -13.91 -11.01
CA VAL A 282 6.27 -13.12 -11.50
C VAL A 282 6.34 -13.15 -13.02
N LEU A 283 6.24 -14.34 -13.63
CA LEU A 283 6.29 -14.49 -15.08
C LEU A 283 5.11 -13.78 -15.76
N SER A 284 3.91 -13.89 -15.21
CA SER A 284 2.73 -13.21 -15.76
C SER A 284 2.83 -11.69 -15.70
N ILE A 285 3.36 -11.15 -14.59
CA ILE A 285 3.59 -9.70 -14.46
C ILE A 285 4.60 -9.20 -15.49
N LEU A 286 5.65 -9.97 -15.79
CA LEU A 286 6.69 -9.57 -16.75
C LEU A 286 6.26 -9.73 -18.21
N LEU A 287 5.47 -10.77 -18.53
CA LEU A 287 5.21 -11.18 -19.91
C LEU A 287 3.81 -10.79 -20.40
N ILE A 288 2.81 -10.76 -19.51
CA ILE A 288 1.39 -10.63 -19.86
C ILE A 288 0.85 -9.26 -19.45
N VAL A 289 1.13 -8.81 -18.23
CA VAL A 289 0.53 -7.58 -17.67
C VAL A 289 1.13 -6.34 -18.34
N PRO A 290 0.29 -5.48 -18.98
CA PRO A 290 0.77 -4.25 -19.60
C PRO A 290 1.28 -3.25 -18.55
N GLU A 291 2.32 -2.48 -18.90
CA GLU A 291 2.83 -1.40 -18.06
C GLU A 291 1.84 -0.24 -17.98
N SER A 292 1.54 0.23 -16.75
CA SER A 292 0.61 1.33 -16.50
C SER A 292 1.26 2.71 -16.69
N LEU A 293 2.57 2.82 -16.47
CA LEU A 293 3.28 4.09 -16.54
C LEU A 293 3.88 4.33 -17.92
N SER A 294 3.53 5.45 -18.57
CA SER A 294 4.03 5.79 -19.90
C SER A 294 5.56 5.98 -19.91
N LYS A 295 6.21 5.66 -21.02
CA LYS A 295 7.67 5.82 -21.19
C LYS A 295 8.09 7.28 -21.01
N LYS A 296 7.27 8.23 -21.46
CA LYS A 296 7.51 9.68 -21.32
C LYS A 296 7.60 10.07 -19.83
N ARG A 297 6.66 9.62 -19.01
CA ARG A 297 6.68 9.84 -17.54
C ARG A 297 7.88 9.19 -16.86
N GLN A 298 8.23 7.96 -17.25
CA GLN A 298 9.43 7.28 -16.73
C GLN A 298 10.71 8.05 -17.03
N LEU A 299 10.85 8.59 -18.27
CA LEU A 299 12.01 9.40 -18.68
C LEU A 299 12.06 10.70 -17.90
N ALA A 300 10.96 11.44 -17.82
CA ALA A 300 10.88 12.68 -17.03
C ALA A 300 11.25 12.46 -15.56
N ALA A 301 10.78 11.35 -14.94
CA ALA A 301 11.16 10.99 -13.58
C ALA A 301 12.65 10.67 -13.43
N ARG A 302 13.28 10.05 -14.45
CA ARG A 302 14.73 9.79 -14.46
C ARG A 302 15.53 11.07 -14.62
N GLU A 303 15.12 11.98 -15.50
CA GLU A 303 15.78 13.28 -15.73
C GLU A 303 15.71 14.14 -14.48
N LYS A 304 14.55 14.25 -13.85
CA LYS A 304 14.37 14.96 -12.58
C LYS A 304 15.27 14.40 -11.47
N HIS A 305 15.46 13.07 -11.45
CA HIS A 305 16.38 12.45 -10.50
C HIS A 305 17.85 12.73 -10.83
N ARG A 306 18.24 12.69 -12.12
CA ARG A 306 19.61 13.01 -12.55
C ARG A 306 19.95 14.47 -12.21
N ALA A 307 19.04 15.41 -12.50
CA ALA A 307 19.20 16.82 -12.15
C ALA A 307 19.40 17.01 -10.64
N LYS A 308 18.56 16.33 -9.82
CA LYS A 308 18.70 16.36 -8.35
C LYS A 308 20.01 15.75 -7.86
N LYS A 309 20.48 14.68 -8.51
CA LYS A 309 21.76 14.04 -8.17
C LYS A 309 22.95 14.94 -8.54
N ALA A 310 22.93 15.56 -9.73
CA ALA A 310 23.97 16.50 -10.18
C ALA A 310 24.09 17.70 -9.24
N SER A 311 22.97 18.29 -8.78
CA SER A 311 22.99 19.38 -7.79
C SER A 311 23.47 18.95 -6.41
N SER A 312 23.41 17.65 -6.08
CA SER A 312 23.85 17.08 -4.79
C SER A 312 25.32 16.63 -4.81
N GLU A 313 25.89 16.31 -5.96
CA GLU A 313 27.29 15.87 -6.10
C GLU A 313 28.31 17.01 -5.94
N THR A 314 27.86 18.27 -5.97
CA THR A 314 28.70 19.43 -5.64
C THR A 314 29.08 19.48 -4.14
N SER A 315 28.46 18.67 -3.29
CA SER A 315 28.87 18.50 -1.89
C SER A 315 29.49 17.11 -1.68
N SER A 316 30.82 17.04 -1.88
CA SER A 316 31.64 15.84 -1.68
C SER A 316 31.42 15.17 -0.33
N GLY A 317 30.87 13.97 -0.31
CA GLY A 317 30.68 13.18 0.91
C GLY A 317 30.51 11.70 0.62
N PHE A 318 31.31 10.89 1.28
CA PHE A 318 31.41 9.42 1.27
C PHE A 318 30.06 8.69 1.26
N PRO A 319 29.94 7.49 0.65
CA PRO A 319 28.69 6.73 0.47
C PRO A 319 27.96 6.36 1.78
N TRP A 320 28.60 6.44 2.93
CA TRP A 320 28.00 6.22 4.26
C TRP A 320 26.95 7.28 4.65
N ARG A 321 26.93 8.46 4.00
CA ARG A 321 25.87 9.46 4.21
C ARG A 321 24.48 8.98 3.76
N SER A 322 24.41 8.01 2.87
CA SER A 322 23.14 7.41 2.45
C SER A 322 22.51 6.49 3.51
N LEU A 323 23.30 6.00 4.48
CA LEU A 323 22.87 5.19 5.63
C LEU A 323 22.52 6.02 6.87
N ASN A 324 22.60 7.35 6.79
CA ASN A 324 22.20 8.20 7.90
C ASN A 324 20.71 7.94 8.22
N PRO A 325 20.33 7.62 9.48
CA PRO A 325 18.95 7.34 9.88
C PRO A 325 17.98 8.47 9.51
N VAL A 326 18.45 9.72 9.43
CA VAL A 326 17.67 10.85 8.94
C VAL A 326 17.20 10.63 7.50
N ASN A 327 18.02 10.03 6.62
CA ASN A 327 17.65 9.72 5.25
C ASN A 327 16.61 8.59 5.14
N LEU A 328 16.46 7.76 6.16
CA LEU A 328 15.42 6.72 6.23
C LEU A 328 14.06 7.31 6.56
N VAL A 329 14.03 8.40 7.32
CA VAL A 329 12.80 9.11 7.69
C VAL A 329 12.41 10.17 6.63
N THR A 330 13.37 10.60 5.79
CA THR A 330 13.12 11.58 4.71
C THR A 330 11.92 11.23 3.81
N PRO A 331 11.65 9.96 3.43
CA PRO A 331 10.45 9.62 2.65
C PRO A 331 9.14 9.98 3.35
N LEU A 332 9.11 9.99 4.69
CA LEU A 332 7.93 10.39 5.45
C LEU A 332 7.65 11.89 5.35
N SER A 333 8.63 12.70 4.94
CA SER A 333 8.42 14.15 4.72
C SER A 333 7.33 14.43 3.68
N ILE A 334 7.04 13.46 2.80
CA ILE A 334 5.95 13.54 1.82
C ILE A 334 4.57 13.61 2.51
N LEU A 335 4.43 13.01 3.70
CA LEU A 335 3.22 13.04 4.50
C LEU A 335 3.04 14.37 5.27
N PHE A 336 4.11 15.19 5.33
CA PHE A 336 4.13 16.47 6.03
C PHE A 336 4.50 17.62 5.08
N PRO A 337 3.66 17.91 4.04
CA PRO A 337 3.99 18.98 3.11
C PRO A 337 4.09 20.32 3.82
N ALA A 338 5.03 21.17 3.39
CA ALA A 338 5.20 22.50 3.96
C ALA A 338 4.00 23.39 3.61
N VAL A 339 3.53 24.15 4.59
CA VAL A 339 2.46 25.15 4.43
C VAL A 339 3.08 26.50 4.12
N GLY A 340 2.55 27.21 3.13
CA GLY A 340 3.00 28.56 2.77
C GLY A 340 4.42 28.63 2.16
N ARG A 341 5.02 27.47 1.84
CA ARG A 341 6.35 27.38 1.20
C ARG A 341 6.36 26.27 0.16
N PRO A 342 7.11 26.41 -0.93
CA PRO A 342 7.28 25.34 -1.90
C PRO A 342 7.76 24.06 -1.21
N SER A 343 7.15 22.93 -1.54
CA SER A 343 7.55 21.63 -1.04
C SER A 343 7.78 20.67 -2.20
N VAL A 344 8.37 19.51 -1.89
CA VAL A 344 8.61 18.47 -2.89
C VAL A 344 7.31 18.02 -3.58
N LEU A 345 6.18 18.02 -2.86
CA LEU A 345 4.86 17.66 -3.39
C LEU A 345 4.19 18.82 -4.14
N PHE A 346 4.33 20.03 -3.62
CA PHE A 346 3.67 21.23 -4.11
C PHE A 346 4.75 22.28 -4.40
N PRO A 347 5.31 22.33 -5.66
CA PRO A 347 6.38 23.26 -6.02
C PRO A 347 5.90 24.72 -6.15
N ASN A 348 4.60 24.98 -6.12
CA ASN A 348 4.03 26.31 -6.21
C ASN A 348 4.49 27.20 -5.06
N ARG A 349 4.59 28.51 -5.29
CA ARG A 349 5.08 29.49 -4.29
C ARG A 349 4.32 29.45 -2.96
N ARG A 350 3.03 29.08 -2.97
CA ARG A 350 2.16 29.00 -1.77
C ARG A 350 2.20 27.65 -1.05
N GLY A 351 2.79 26.60 -1.64
CA GLY A 351 2.86 25.25 -1.03
C GLY A 351 1.49 24.62 -0.78
N ALA A 352 1.43 23.68 0.17
CA ALA A 352 0.18 23.01 0.56
C ALA A 352 -0.72 23.92 1.40
N SER A 353 -2.05 23.81 1.22
CA SER A 353 -2.99 24.45 2.14
C SER A 353 -2.95 23.77 3.54
N PRO A 354 -3.24 24.49 4.63
CA PRO A 354 -3.33 23.88 5.97
C PRO A 354 -4.34 22.73 6.04
N ALA A 355 -5.44 22.83 5.29
CA ALA A 355 -6.47 21.79 5.22
C ALA A 355 -5.96 20.53 4.52
N LEU A 356 -5.25 20.69 3.41
CA LEU A 356 -4.64 19.59 2.65
C LEU A 356 -3.60 18.84 3.50
N ARG A 357 -2.66 19.58 4.12
CA ARG A 357 -1.67 18.99 5.04
C ARG A 357 -2.33 18.20 6.16
N ARG A 358 -3.36 18.76 6.80
CA ARG A 358 -4.10 18.09 7.86
C ARG A 358 -4.74 16.81 7.37
N ASN A 359 -5.41 16.83 6.21
CA ASN A 359 -6.05 15.65 5.65
C ASN A 359 -5.04 14.54 5.37
N ILE A 360 -3.89 14.84 4.74
CA ILE A 360 -2.84 13.85 4.46
C ILE A 360 -2.35 13.20 5.76
N ILE A 361 -2.05 14.00 6.79
CA ILE A 361 -1.56 13.50 8.08
C ILE A 361 -2.61 12.59 8.74
N LEU A 362 -3.87 13.04 8.80
CA LEU A 362 -4.94 12.29 9.45
C LEU A 362 -5.24 10.99 8.71
N LEU A 363 -5.33 11.02 7.39
CA LEU A 363 -5.56 9.83 6.57
C LEU A 363 -4.42 8.81 6.71
N ALA A 364 -3.15 9.26 6.66
CA ALA A 364 -2.00 8.39 6.84
C ALA A 364 -1.93 7.78 8.25
N ALA A 365 -2.24 8.55 9.28
CA ALA A 365 -2.28 8.07 10.65
C ALA A 365 -3.41 7.05 10.87
N MET A 366 -4.60 7.31 10.33
CA MET A 366 -5.74 6.38 10.39
C MET A 366 -5.44 5.09 9.62
N ASP A 367 -4.92 5.17 8.40
CA ASP A 367 -4.56 4.01 7.58
C ASP A 367 -3.51 3.13 8.30
N THR A 368 -2.51 3.76 8.92
CA THR A 368 -1.48 3.07 9.72
C THR A 368 -2.08 2.39 10.95
N ALA A 369 -2.99 3.05 11.66
CA ALA A 369 -3.66 2.50 12.84
C ALA A 369 -4.55 1.31 12.48
N VAL A 370 -5.40 1.44 11.45
CA VAL A 370 -6.29 0.38 10.94
C VAL A 370 -5.46 -0.84 10.51
N PHE A 371 -4.37 -0.61 9.74
CA PHE A 371 -3.47 -1.67 9.31
C PHE A 371 -2.79 -2.35 10.52
N GLY A 372 -2.29 -1.58 11.48
CA GLY A 372 -1.65 -2.09 12.69
C GLY A 372 -2.58 -2.96 13.52
N VAL A 373 -3.82 -2.51 13.72
CA VAL A 373 -4.86 -3.31 14.41
C VAL A 373 -5.14 -4.61 13.65
N ALA A 374 -5.31 -4.56 12.33
CA ALA A 374 -5.56 -5.74 11.52
C ALA A 374 -4.44 -6.79 11.64
N MET A 375 -3.17 -6.34 11.68
CA MET A 375 -2.01 -7.25 11.84
C MET A 375 -1.87 -7.80 13.26
N GLY A 376 -2.21 -7.01 14.28
CA GLY A 376 -2.05 -7.41 15.69
C GLY A 376 -3.17 -8.27 16.23
N THR A 377 -4.36 -8.18 15.66
CA THR A 377 -5.57 -8.74 16.28
C THR A 377 -5.78 -10.21 16.01
N MET A 378 -5.42 -10.70 14.83
CA MET A 378 -5.75 -12.08 14.41
C MET A 378 -5.25 -13.13 15.40
N GLN A 379 -4.01 -13.02 15.84
CA GLN A 379 -3.41 -13.96 16.79
C GLN A 379 -4.06 -13.87 18.17
N VAL A 380 -4.29 -12.65 18.65
CA VAL A 380 -4.89 -12.42 19.97
C VAL A 380 -6.32 -12.95 20.04
N ILE A 381 -7.12 -12.76 18.98
CA ILE A 381 -8.50 -13.28 18.89
C ILE A 381 -8.51 -14.80 19.01
N ILE A 382 -7.62 -15.52 18.32
CA ILE A 382 -7.55 -16.98 18.35
C ILE A 382 -7.15 -17.46 19.75
N ILE A 383 -6.14 -16.84 20.36
CA ILE A 383 -5.70 -17.20 21.72
C ILE A 383 -6.81 -16.94 22.74
N TYR A 384 -7.49 -15.80 22.65
CA TYR A 384 -8.62 -15.44 23.50
C TYR A 384 -9.78 -16.45 23.37
N ALA A 385 -10.16 -16.79 22.13
CA ALA A 385 -11.23 -17.73 21.86
C ALA A 385 -10.90 -19.15 22.38
N GLY A 386 -9.64 -19.58 22.25
CA GLY A 386 -9.14 -20.82 22.87
C GLY A 386 -9.25 -20.80 24.39
N TYR A 387 -8.89 -19.65 25.01
CA TYR A 387 -8.96 -19.51 26.48
C TYR A 387 -10.40 -19.43 27.01
N MET A 388 -11.28 -18.63 26.38
CA MET A 388 -12.64 -18.37 26.88
C MET A 388 -13.66 -19.41 26.48
N PHE A 389 -13.52 -20.01 25.29
CA PHE A 389 -14.52 -20.89 24.70
C PHE A 389 -14.02 -22.32 24.46
N ASN A 390 -12.77 -22.62 24.86
CA ASN A 390 -12.10 -23.89 24.59
C ASN A 390 -12.08 -24.28 23.10
N TRP A 391 -11.97 -23.25 22.22
CA TRP A 391 -11.89 -23.51 20.79
C TRP A 391 -10.58 -24.20 20.42
N GLY A 392 -10.71 -25.31 19.68
CA GLY A 392 -9.59 -25.98 19.06
C GLY A 392 -9.21 -25.35 17.69
N ASN A 393 -8.41 -26.09 16.96
CA ASN A 393 -7.95 -25.65 15.62
C ASN A 393 -9.11 -25.56 14.61
N VAL A 394 -10.13 -26.45 14.74
CA VAL A 394 -11.26 -26.52 13.80
C VAL A 394 -12.18 -25.31 13.97
N GLU A 395 -12.61 -25.03 15.19
CA GLU A 395 -13.50 -23.93 15.51
C GLU A 395 -12.83 -22.57 15.18
N SER A 396 -11.55 -22.42 15.53
CA SER A 396 -10.76 -21.22 15.21
C SER A 396 -10.61 -21.03 13.70
N SER A 397 -10.35 -22.09 12.95
CA SER A 397 -10.25 -22.03 11.49
C SER A 397 -11.59 -21.68 10.84
N LEU A 398 -12.70 -22.26 11.33
CA LEU A 398 -14.04 -21.95 10.84
C LEU A 398 -14.40 -20.49 11.09
N PHE A 399 -14.10 -19.99 12.29
CA PHE A 399 -14.29 -18.57 12.64
C PHE A 399 -13.53 -17.64 11.70
N VAL A 400 -12.23 -17.90 11.48
CA VAL A 400 -11.41 -17.10 10.55
C VAL A 400 -11.98 -17.15 9.13
N SER A 401 -12.43 -18.33 8.68
CA SER A 401 -13.03 -18.47 7.34
C SER A 401 -14.32 -17.67 7.20
N ILE A 402 -15.23 -17.72 8.19
CA ILE A 402 -16.49 -16.96 8.19
C ILE A 402 -16.20 -15.45 8.09
N ILE A 403 -15.30 -14.94 8.92
CA ILE A 403 -14.93 -13.52 8.93
C ILE A 403 -14.37 -13.09 7.55
N ASN A 404 -13.49 -13.90 6.98
CA ASN A 404 -12.89 -13.57 5.69
C ASN A 404 -13.90 -13.67 4.53
N VAL A 405 -14.84 -14.60 4.57
CA VAL A 405 -15.95 -14.65 3.58
C VAL A 405 -16.80 -13.39 3.67
N VAL A 406 -17.16 -12.91 4.87
CA VAL A 406 -17.90 -11.65 5.01
C VAL A 406 -17.10 -10.47 4.46
N ARG A 407 -15.77 -10.41 4.70
CA ARG A 407 -14.88 -9.38 4.12
C ARG A 407 -14.83 -9.44 2.60
N VAL A 408 -14.76 -10.65 2.03
CA VAL A 408 -14.79 -10.84 0.58
C VAL A 408 -16.08 -10.31 -0.03
N ILE A 409 -17.24 -10.68 0.55
CA ILE A 409 -18.55 -10.17 0.11
C ILE A 409 -18.59 -8.65 0.19
N ASN A 410 -18.13 -8.10 1.31
CA ASN A 410 -18.08 -6.65 1.52
C ASN A 410 -17.24 -5.92 0.44
N LEU A 411 -16.08 -6.45 0.09
CA LEU A 411 -15.16 -5.81 -0.86
C LEU A 411 -15.50 -6.05 -2.33
N PHE A 412 -16.02 -7.23 -2.69
CA PHE A 412 -16.37 -7.56 -4.08
C PHE A 412 -17.79 -7.15 -4.48
N ILE A 413 -18.71 -7.05 -3.52
CA ILE A 413 -20.12 -6.78 -3.78
C ILE A 413 -20.56 -5.46 -3.17
N VAL A 414 -20.46 -5.32 -1.83
CA VAL A 414 -21.03 -4.17 -1.13
C VAL A 414 -20.32 -2.87 -1.53
N LEU A 415 -18.99 -2.82 -1.51
CA LEU A 415 -18.24 -1.62 -1.84
C LEU A 415 -18.46 -1.16 -3.30
N PRO A 416 -18.40 -2.01 -4.33
CA PRO A 416 -18.73 -1.61 -5.70
C PRO A 416 -20.17 -1.14 -5.87
N VAL A 417 -21.14 -1.83 -5.26
CA VAL A 417 -22.56 -1.47 -5.32
C VAL A 417 -22.81 -0.09 -4.70
N VAL A 418 -22.25 0.14 -3.48
CA VAL A 418 -22.36 1.46 -2.84
C VAL A 418 -21.69 2.54 -3.67
N ALA A 419 -20.52 2.28 -4.22
CA ALA A 419 -19.84 3.23 -5.10
C ALA A 419 -20.63 3.52 -6.37
N TYR A 420 -21.28 2.54 -6.96
CA TYR A 420 -22.10 2.71 -8.16
C TYR A 420 -23.33 3.59 -7.92
N PHE A 421 -24.05 3.37 -6.81
CA PHE A 421 -25.31 4.10 -6.55
C PHE A 421 -25.10 5.50 -5.95
N PHE A 422 -24.05 5.71 -5.15
CA PHE A 422 -23.88 6.93 -4.36
C PHE A 422 -22.75 7.84 -4.84
N ARG A 423 -21.94 7.43 -5.81
CA ARG A 423 -20.86 8.26 -6.31
C ARG A 423 -21.35 9.11 -7.47
N THR A 424 -21.37 10.42 -7.28
CA THR A 424 -21.59 11.38 -8.37
C THR A 424 -20.34 11.46 -9.26
N PRO A 425 -20.50 11.46 -10.60
CA PRO A 425 -19.38 11.70 -11.50
C PRO A 425 -18.72 13.05 -11.16
N SER A 426 -17.41 13.06 -11.01
CA SER A 426 -16.67 14.32 -10.86
C SER A 426 -16.79 15.15 -12.13
N PRO A 427 -17.04 16.47 -12.06
CA PRO A 427 -16.96 17.34 -13.23
C PRO A 427 -15.57 17.19 -13.88
N ASN A 428 -15.53 17.20 -15.20
CA ASN A 428 -14.31 17.07 -16.03
C ASN A 428 -13.32 18.25 -15.91
N ASP A 429 -13.49 19.13 -14.92
CA ASP A 429 -12.52 20.19 -14.63
C ASP A 429 -11.30 19.56 -14.00
N GLY A 430 -10.13 19.72 -14.62
CA GLY A 430 -8.83 19.13 -14.26
C GLY A 430 -8.26 19.54 -12.90
N SER A 431 -9.07 20.09 -11.99
CA SER A 431 -8.72 20.33 -10.60
C SER A 431 -8.74 18.98 -9.86
N ILE A 432 -7.58 18.55 -9.40
CA ILE A 432 -7.44 17.37 -8.54
C ILE A 432 -8.16 17.69 -7.22
N LEU A 433 -9.35 17.17 -7.09
CA LEU A 433 -10.16 17.30 -5.86
C LEU A 433 -9.71 16.23 -4.86
N GLY A 434 -9.56 16.61 -3.59
CA GLY A 434 -9.30 15.67 -2.48
C GLY A 434 -10.39 14.61 -2.32
N SER A 435 -10.50 14.01 -1.13
CA SER A 435 -11.53 12.99 -0.84
C SER A 435 -12.94 13.50 -1.10
N ASP A 436 -13.75 12.68 -1.76
CA ASP A 436 -15.18 12.92 -1.97
C ASP A 436 -15.95 12.74 -0.65
N MET A 437 -17.15 13.29 -0.57
CA MET A 437 -18.03 13.08 0.58
C MET A 437 -18.32 11.60 0.83
N LEU A 438 -18.52 10.82 -0.23
CA LEU A 438 -18.72 9.37 -0.15
C LEU A 438 -17.53 8.65 0.50
N ASP A 439 -16.28 8.99 0.12
CA ASP A 439 -15.10 8.39 0.71
C ASP A 439 -15.04 8.62 2.24
N ILE A 440 -15.36 9.85 2.67
CA ILE A 440 -15.36 10.20 4.10
C ILE A 440 -16.47 9.46 4.85
N VAL A 441 -17.66 9.33 4.27
CA VAL A 441 -18.77 8.57 4.85
C VAL A 441 -18.40 7.09 4.97
N LEU A 442 -17.81 6.49 3.92
CA LEU A 442 -17.34 5.10 3.95
C LEU A 442 -16.27 4.87 5.00
N ILE A 443 -15.31 5.79 5.14
CA ILE A 443 -14.28 5.72 6.19
C ILE A 443 -14.92 5.77 7.57
N ARG A 444 -15.82 6.70 7.82
CA ARG A 444 -16.51 6.82 9.13
C ARG A 444 -17.35 5.60 9.45
N LEU A 445 -18.12 5.12 8.47
CA LEU A 445 -18.98 3.96 8.63
C LEU A 445 -18.15 2.69 8.90
N SER A 446 -17.03 2.50 8.19
CA SER A 446 -16.15 1.36 8.42
C SER A 446 -15.55 1.38 9.84
N VAL A 447 -15.08 2.52 10.30
CA VAL A 447 -14.53 2.66 11.66
C VAL A 447 -15.62 2.41 12.73
N VAL A 448 -16.86 2.85 12.49
CA VAL A 448 -18.00 2.53 13.40
C VAL A 448 -18.25 1.03 13.46
N PHE A 449 -18.25 0.31 12.33
CA PHE A 449 -18.39 -1.15 12.33
C PHE A 449 -17.25 -1.85 13.07
N ASP A 450 -16.01 -1.36 12.92
CA ASP A 450 -14.87 -1.87 13.68
C ASP A 450 -15.08 -1.65 15.19
N ILE A 451 -15.46 -0.44 15.62
CA ILE A 451 -15.78 -0.16 17.05
C ILE A 451 -16.84 -1.12 17.57
N LEU A 452 -17.97 -1.24 16.85
CA LEU A 452 -19.07 -2.12 17.25
C LEU A 452 -18.61 -3.59 17.35
N GLY A 453 -17.82 -4.07 16.39
CA GLY A 453 -17.26 -5.40 16.39
C GLY A 453 -16.32 -5.65 17.58
N TYR A 454 -15.38 -4.74 17.87
CA TYR A 454 -14.47 -4.91 19.01
C TYR A 454 -15.15 -4.74 20.37
N VAL A 455 -16.13 -3.85 20.50
CA VAL A 455 -17.00 -3.78 21.69
C VAL A 455 -17.78 -5.09 21.83
N GLY A 456 -18.32 -5.63 20.73
CA GLY A 456 -18.97 -6.93 20.72
C GLY A 456 -18.06 -8.07 21.18
N TYR A 457 -16.79 -8.11 20.75
CA TYR A 457 -15.79 -9.06 21.25
C TYR A 457 -15.57 -8.92 22.76
N ALA A 458 -15.44 -7.69 23.26
CA ALA A 458 -15.26 -7.43 24.69
C ALA A 458 -16.47 -7.89 25.54
N MET A 459 -17.68 -7.84 24.97
CA MET A 459 -18.92 -8.25 25.63
C MET A 459 -19.28 -9.72 25.39
N SER A 460 -18.54 -10.45 24.55
CA SER A 460 -18.87 -11.82 24.16
C SER A 460 -18.78 -12.79 25.33
N LYS A 461 -19.91 -13.40 25.70
CA LYS A 461 -20.03 -14.48 26.70
C LYS A 461 -20.26 -15.85 26.04
N HIS A 462 -20.65 -15.88 24.78
CA HIS A 462 -20.98 -17.10 24.04
C HIS A 462 -20.24 -17.12 22.69
N PRO A 463 -19.88 -18.32 22.18
CA PRO A 463 -19.22 -18.48 20.87
C PRO A 463 -19.95 -17.80 19.70
N ALA A 464 -21.30 -17.93 19.67
CA ALA A 464 -22.12 -17.32 18.61
C ALA A 464 -22.01 -15.78 18.59
N MET A 465 -21.95 -15.13 19.77
CA MET A 465 -21.77 -13.69 19.89
C MET A 465 -20.39 -13.26 19.39
N MET A 466 -19.35 -14.08 19.64
CA MET A 466 -18.01 -13.86 19.13
C MET A 466 -18.00 -13.88 17.59
N VAL A 467 -18.66 -14.87 16.96
CA VAL A 467 -18.77 -14.97 15.50
C VAL A 467 -19.54 -13.77 14.92
N LEU A 468 -20.68 -13.40 15.54
CA LEU A 468 -21.47 -12.24 15.10
C LEU A 468 -20.67 -10.94 15.20
N SER A 469 -19.94 -10.73 16.29
CA SER A 469 -19.08 -9.56 16.49
C SER A 469 -17.98 -9.49 15.41
N GLY A 470 -17.41 -10.64 15.05
CA GLY A 470 -16.44 -10.76 13.96
C GLY A 470 -17.03 -10.44 12.59
N ALA A 471 -18.25 -10.89 12.33
CA ALA A 471 -18.96 -10.56 11.10
C ALA A 471 -19.22 -9.04 11.01
N VAL A 472 -19.64 -8.39 12.11
CA VAL A 472 -19.82 -6.94 12.18
C VAL A 472 -18.50 -6.20 11.95
N ALA A 473 -17.40 -6.59 12.63
CA ALA A 473 -16.08 -6.02 12.40
C ALA A 473 -15.60 -6.17 10.95
N SER A 474 -16.00 -7.26 10.27
CA SER A 474 -15.64 -7.52 8.88
C SER A 474 -16.27 -6.52 7.90
N LEU A 475 -17.40 -5.87 8.26
CA LEU A 475 -17.98 -4.79 7.48
C LEU A 475 -17.08 -3.53 7.49
N GLY A 476 -16.28 -3.35 8.53
CA GLY A 476 -15.23 -2.34 8.58
C GLY A 476 -14.11 -2.53 7.55
N GLY A 477 -14.00 -3.73 6.96
CA GLY A 477 -12.94 -4.07 5.98
C GLY A 477 -12.87 -3.17 4.74
N MET A 478 -13.91 -2.40 4.41
CA MET A 478 -13.88 -1.39 3.33
C MET A 478 -13.07 -0.14 3.70
N GLY A 479 -12.74 0.07 4.97
CA GLY A 479 -12.03 1.25 5.46
C GLY A 479 -10.63 1.38 4.89
N SER A 480 -9.80 0.32 4.94
CA SER A 480 -8.42 0.37 4.45
C SER A 480 -8.30 0.74 2.97
N PRO A 481 -8.99 0.08 2.01
CA PRO A 481 -8.92 0.48 0.61
C PRO A 481 -9.45 1.91 0.36
N THR A 482 -10.45 2.34 1.10
CA THR A 482 -11.00 3.70 0.99
C THR A 482 -10.04 4.75 1.53
N LEU A 483 -9.38 4.50 2.68
CA LEU A 483 -8.35 5.37 3.26
C LEU A 483 -7.17 5.56 2.30
N GLN A 484 -6.65 4.46 1.74
CA GLN A 484 -5.54 4.51 0.79
C GLN A 484 -5.94 5.21 -0.53
N SER A 485 -7.15 4.95 -1.04
CA SER A 485 -7.70 5.66 -2.18
C SER A 485 -7.79 7.17 -1.90
N SER A 486 -8.39 7.55 -0.78
CA SER A 486 -8.52 8.95 -0.35
C SER A 486 -7.15 9.62 -0.24
N LEU A 487 -6.16 8.93 0.34
CA LEU A 487 -4.81 9.46 0.47
C LEU A 487 -4.17 9.74 -0.90
N THR A 488 -4.36 8.86 -1.89
CA THR A 488 -3.84 9.07 -3.26
C THR A 488 -4.51 10.23 -3.99
N LYS A 489 -5.72 10.65 -3.60
CA LYS A 489 -6.44 11.81 -4.17
C LYS A 489 -5.90 13.16 -3.67
N HIS A 490 -5.06 13.16 -2.62
CA HIS A 490 -4.48 14.36 -2.04
C HIS A 490 -3.08 14.69 -2.56
N VAL A 491 -2.57 13.95 -3.55
CA VAL A 491 -1.24 14.17 -4.12
C VAL A 491 -1.29 14.11 -5.64
N PRO A 492 -0.39 14.84 -6.33
CA PRO A 492 -0.28 14.75 -7.79
C PRO A 492 0.00 13.31 -8.25
N HIS A 493 -0.54 12.93 -9.40
CA HIS A 493 -0.38 11.59 -9.97
C HIS A 493 1.07 11.11 -10.05
N GLU A 494 2.01 12.02 -10.38
CA GLU A 494 3.44 11.74 -10.45
C GLU A 494 4.06 11.30 -9.11
N ARG A 495 3.40 11.56 -8.00
CA ARG A 495 3.91 11.33 -6.64
C ARG A 495 3.20 10.22 -5.89
N VAL A 496 2.18 9.60 -6.49
CA VAL A 496 1.40 8.52 -5.85
C VAL A 496 2.29 7.36 -5.43
N GLY A 497 3.25 6.93 -6.26
CA GLY A 497 4.18 5.85 -5.90
C GLY A 497 5.06 6.20 -4.70
N GLN A 498 5.51 7.46 -4.60
CA GLN A 498 6.30 7.94 -3.46
C GLN A 498 5.47 7.98 -2.19
N LEU A 499 4.21 8.43 -2.27
CA LEU A 499 3.27 8.47 -1.16
C LEU A 499 2.98 7.05 -0.64
N LEU A 500 2.60 6.13 -1.54
CA LEU A 500 2.32 4.75 -1.18
C LEU A 500 3.56 4.00 -0.68
N GLY A 501 4.75 4.35 -1.16
CA GLY A 501 6.01 3.87 -0.60
C GLY A 501 6.26 4.37 0.83
N ALA A 502 5.89 5.62 1.13
CA ALA A 502 5.98 6.18 2.48
C ALA A 502 4.95 5.55 3.44
N THR A 503 3.71 5.32 2.99
CA THR A 503 2.73 4.56 3.79
C THR A 503 3.15 3.11 3.98
N GLY A 504 3.78 2.49 2.98
CA GLY A 504 4.39 1.15 3.10
C GLY A 504 5.44 1.07 4.21
N LEU A 505 6.24 2.13 4.43
CA LEU A 505 7.15 2.23 5.57
C LEU A 505 6.37 2.24 6.91
N LEU A 506 5.31 3.05 7.02
CA LEU A 506 4.48 3.10 8.22
C LEU A 506 3.80 1.75 8.49
N HIS A 507 3.28 1.09 7.47
CA HIS A 507 2.69 -0.25 7.57
C HIS A 507 3.72 -1.30 8.00
N ALA A 508 4.95 -1.26 7.47
CA ALA A 508 6.00 -2.17 7.88
C ALA A 508 6.38 -2.00 9.36
N LEU A 509 6.41 -0.76 9.86
CA LEU A 509 6.60 -0.47 11.28
C LEU A 509 5.40 -0.92 12.12
N ALA A 510 4.18 -0.62 11.69
CA ALA A 510 2.95 -1.02 12.37
C ALA A 510 2.82 -2.54 12.48
N ARG A 511 3.24 -3.29 11.46
CA ARG A 511 3.26 -4.77 11.46
C ARG A 511 4.15 -5.37 12.56
N VAL A 512 5.17 -4.65 12.99
CA VAL A 512 6.06 -5.10 14.09
C VAL A 512 5.53 -4.60 15.44
N VAL A 513 5.18 -3.32 15.51
CA VAL A 513 4.85 -2.65 16.77
C VAL A 513 3.48 -3.07 17.30
N ALA A 514 2.46 -3.09 16.45
CA ALA A 514 1.09 -3.32 16.88
C ALA A 514 0.87 -4.73 17.47
N PRO A 515 1.29 -5.84 16.83
CA PRO A 515 1.19 -7.16 17.45
C PRO A 515 1.93 -7.26 18.79
N THR A 516 3.10 -6.62 18.89
CA THR A 516 3.89 -6.61 20.13
C THR A 516 3.11 -5.94 21.27
N ILE A 517 2.52 -4.76 21.01
CA ILE A 517 1.75 -4.03 22.02
C ILE A 517 0.50 -4.81 22.42
N PHE A 518 -0.28 -5.31 21.47
CA PHE A 518 -1.54 -5.99 21.78
C PHE A 518 -1.34 -7.35 22.45
N ASN A 519 -0.30 -8.12 22.07
CA ASN A 519 0.08 -9.34 22.78
C ASN A 519 0.57 -9.05 24.19
N LEU A 520 1.31 -7.96 24.41
CA LEU A 520 1.75 -7.53 25.73
C LEU A 520 0.56 -7.15 26.61
N ILE A 521 -0.38 -6.33 26.10
CA ILE A 521 -1.61 -5.99 26.84
C ILE A 521 -2.36 -7.26 27.22
N TYR A 522 -2.56 -8.17 26.27
CA TYR A 522 -3.25 -9.44 26.55
C TYR A 522 -2.52 -10.27 27.60
N SER A 523 -1.22 -10.45 27.50
CA SER A 523 -0.43 -11.27 28.42
C SER A 523 -0.45 -10.73 29.86
N LEU A 524 -0.50 -9.40 30.02
CA LEU A 524 -0.56 -8.75 31.33
C LEU A 524 -1.97 -8.79 31.95
N THR A 525 -3.01 -8.92 31.14
CA THR A 525 -4.41 -8.78 31.61
C THR A 525 -5.22 -10.07 31.55
N VAL A 526 -4.71 -11.13 30.91
CA VAL A 526 -5.44 -12.39 30.71
C VAL A 526 -5.94 -13.03 32.02
N ALA A 527 -5.17 -12.92 33.08
CA ALA A 527 -5.53 -13.52 34.37
C ALA A 527 -6.61 -12.73 35.13
N THR A 528 -6.75 -11.42 34.86
CA THR A 528 -7.66 -10.53 35.60
C THR A 528 -8.87 -10.12 34.76
N TYR A 529 -8.62 -9.57 33.57
CA TYR A 529 -9.67 -9.12 32.65
C TYR A 529 -9.22 -9.33 31.19
N PRO A 530 -9.40 -10.54 30.64
CA PRO A 530 -8.91 -10.90 29.30
C PRO A 530 -9.49 -10.06 28.16
N GLN A 531 -10.64 -9.39 28.37
CA GLN A 531 -11.30 -8.51 27.39
C GLN A 531 -10.58 -7.16 27.21
N THR A 532 -9.64 -6.81 28.08
CA THR A 532 -8.93 -5.49 28.06
C THR A 532 -8.33 -5.20 26.68
N VAL A 533 -7.80 -6.22 25.99
CA VAL A 533 -7.24 -6.04 24.65
C VAL A 533 -8.28 -5.54 23.64
N PHE A 534 -9.52 -6.06 23.69
CA PHE A 534 -10.58 -5.62 22.79
C PHE A 534 -11.08 -4.21 23.11
N VAL A 535 -11.11 -3.85 24.39
CA VAL A 535 -11.41 -2.48 24.84
C VAL A 535 -10.33 -1.52 24.34
N SER A 536 -9.06 -1.88 24.43
CA SER A 536 -7.96 -1.05 23.91
C SER A 536 -8.01 -0.92 22.39
N LEU A 537 -8.37 -1.97 21.65
CA LEU A 537 -8.56 -1.94 20.21
C LEU A 537 -9.75 -1.03 19.81
N ALA A 538 -10.89 -1.16 20.51
CA ALA A 538 -12.04 -0.28 20.32
C ALA A 538 -11.67 1.20 20.59
N ALA A 539 -10.85 1.47 21.61
CA ALA A 539 -10.35 2.81 21.90
C ALA A 539 -9.48 3.38 20.76
N VAL A 540 -8.60 2.58 20.16
CA VAL A 540 -7.81 2.98 18.98
C VAL A 540 -8.73 3.38 17.83
N PHE A 541 -9.77 2.59 17.54
CA PHE A 541 -10.76 2.96 16.52
C PHE A 541 -11.61 4.16 16.93
N GLY A 542 -11.89 4.35 18.23
CA GLY A 542 -12.53 5.56 18.75
C GLY A 542 -11.72 6.82 18.44
N VAL A 543 -10.41 6.77 18.66
CA VAL A 543 -9.50 7.87 18.28
C VAL A 543 -9.51 8.06 16.76
N ALA A 544 -9.44 6.98 15.96
CA ALA A 544 -9.52 7.07 14.50
C ALA A 544 -10.86 7.70 14.04
N PHE A 545 -11.98 7.37 14.69
CA PHE A 545 -13.27 8.01 14.42
C PHE A 545 -13.23 9.52 14.67
N LEU A 546 -12.71 9.95 15.82
CA LEU A 546 -12.56 11.38 16.13
C LEU A 546 -11.65 12.09 15.10
N MET A 547 -10.55 11.45 14.70
CA MET A 547 -9.69 11.97 13.64
C MET A 547 -10.44 12.11 12.31
N SER A 548 -11.32 11.17 11.97
CA SER A 548 -12.13 11.21 10.74
C SER A 548 -13.08 12.40 10.68
N LEU A 549 -13.55 12.92 11.83
CA LEU A 549 -14.42 14.10 11.89
C LEU A 549 -13.69 15.38 11.49
N LEU A 550 -12.36 15.41 11.63
CA LEU A 550 -11.52 16.55 11.29
C LEU A 550 -11.14 16.60 9.80
N ILE A 551 -11.41 15.54 9.03
CA ILE A 551 -11.14 15.49 7.59
C ILE A 551 -12.19 16.33 6.85
N ARG A 552 -11.72 17.24 5.99
CA ARG A 552 -12.57 18.08 5.13
C ARG A 552 -12.68 17.46 3.73
N PRO A 553 -13.89 17.36 3.15
CA PRO A 553 -14.07 16.96 1.76
C PRO A 553 -13.61 18.06 0.80
N HIS A 554 -13.39 17.70 -0.45
CA HIS A 554 -13.16 18.61 -1.59
C HIS A 554 -12.05 19.66 -1.35
N VAL A 555 -10.92 19.23 -0.76
CA VAL A 555 -9.78 20.12 -0.59
C VAL A 555 -8.98 20.17 -1.88
N THR A 556 -9.02 21.32 -2.57
CA THR A 556 -8.28 21.54 -3.82
C THR A 556 -6.77 21.55 -3.59
N LEU A 557 -6.02 21.01 -4.56
CA LEU A 557 -4.55 20.98 -4.55
C LEU A 557 -3.95 22.29 -5.04
N GLU A 558 -4.70 23.07 -5.82
CA GLU A 558 -4.24 24.36 -6.36
C GLU A 558 -4.56 25.51 -5.41
N ALA A 559 -3.55 26.37 -5.22
CA ALA A 559 -3.77 27.70 -4.67
C ALA A 559 -4.70 28.47 -5.60
N GLU A 560 -5.63 29.22 -5.01
CA GLU A 560 -6.51 30.15 -5.72
C GLU A 560 -5.77 30.92 -6.82
N PRO A 561 -6.38 31.09 -8.02
CA PRO A 561 -5.78 31.89 -9.07
C PRO A 561 -5.45 33.30 -8.53
N GLU A 562 -4.38 33.86 -9.01
CA GLU A 562 -4.03 35.28 -8.79
C GLU A 562 -5.16 36.18 -9.32
N ALA A 563 -6.30 36.23 -8.66
CA ALA A 563 -7.24 37.31 -8.77
C ALA A 563 -6.69 38.43 -7.87
N ASP A 564 -6.50 39.59 -8.44
CA ASP A 564 -6.29 40.89 -7.81
C ASP A 564 -4.89 41.50 -7.68
N VAL A 565 -3.95 41.17 -8.57
CA VAL A 565 -2.84 42.14 -8.79
C VAL A 565 -3.07 42.96 -10.06
N THR A 566 -4.00 42.56 -10.93
CA THR A 566 -4.27 43.29 -12.18
C THR A 566 -5.31 44.38 -12.04
N VAL A 567 -6.14 44.39 -10.98
CA VAL A 567 -7.15 45.44 -10.78
C VAL A 567 -6.52 46.66 -10.15
N GLU A 568 -5.63 46.53 -9.17
CA GLU A 568 -4.94 47.69 -8.58
C GLU A 568 -3.98 48.36 -9.54
N ALA A 569 -3.26 47.60 -10.42
CA ALA A 569 -2.38 48.16 -11.44
C ALA A 569 -3.14 48.86 -12.58
N ASN A 570 -4.40 48.46 -12.86
CA ASN A 570 -5.23 49.19 -13.85
C ASN A 570 -5.88 50.43 -13.27
N GLU A 571 -6.29 50.43 -11.98
CA GLU A 571 -6.84 51.65 -11.34
C GLU A 571 -5.77 52.70 -11.12
N GLU A 572 -4.53 52.37 -10.77
CA GLU A 572 -3.43 53.34 -10.72
C GLU A 572 -3.04 53.84 -12.11
N GLY A 573 -3.06 53.03 -13.15
CA GLY A 573 -2.78 53.41 -14.53
C GLY A 573 -3.84 54.29 -15.18
N GLU A 574 -5.14 54.14 -14.80
CA GLU A 574 -6.20 55.03 -15.26
C GLU A 574 -6.22 56.36 -14.50
N SER A 575 -5.94 56.37 -13.20
CA SER A 575 -5.80 57.59 -12.42
C SER A 575 -4.61 58.48 -12.87
N GLU A 576 -3.49 57.90 -13.30
CA GLU A 576 -2.35 58.64 -13.85
C GLU A 576 -2.65 59.19 -15.26
N ARG A 577 -3.42 58.48 -16.10
CA ARG A 577 -3.84 58.94 -17.44
C ARG A 577 -4.82 60.11 -17.37
N ASP A 578 -5.78 60.05 -16.46
CA ASP A 578 -6.76 61.14 -16.24
C ASP A 578 -6.08 62.38 -15.66
N GLY A 579 -5.05 62.22 -14.82
CA GLY A 579 -4.22 63.31 -14.32
C GLY A 579 -3.36 64.01 -15.38
N LEU A 580 -2.98 63.33 -16.45
CA LEU A 580 -2.21 63.87 -17.56
C LEU A 580 -3.08 64.57 -18.62
N LEU A 581 -4.33 64.16 -18.80
CA LEU A 581 -5.31 64.78 -19.69
C LEU A 581 -5.91 66.07 -19.14
N ALA A 582 -5.91 66.23 -17.81
CA ALA A 582 -6.37 67.48 -17.15
C ALA A 582 -5.32 68.59 -17.13
N ARG A 583 -4.11 68.38 -17.64
CA ARG A 583 -3.03 69.36 -17.72
C ARG A 583 -2.69 69.82 -19.16
N GLN A 584 -3.49 69.44 -20.15
CA GLN A 584 -3.50 70.02 -21.50
C GLN A 584 -4.78 70.83 -21.70
#